data_dca84e8b99f289eff5a9bd9aaff90e43
#
_entry.id   dca84e8b99f289eff5a9bd9aaff90e43
#
_cell.length_a   1.000
_cell.length_b   1.000
_cell.length_c   1.000
_cell.angle_alpha   90.00
_cell.angle_beta   90.00
_cell.angle_gamma   90.00
#
_symmetry.space_group_name_H-M   'P 1'
#
loop_
_entity.id
_entity.type
_entity.pdbx_description
1 polymer ?
#
loop_
_entity_poly.entity_id
_entity_poly.type
_entity_poly.pdbx_seq_one_letter_code
_entity_poly.pdbx_strand_id
1 'polypeptide(L)'
;QQLLCRYGFEGSDRHFMAEDIKQLRKQFVSSSEIDEIYLKDLIIPENIMLLSFNYTEVADKYGYLKVASTNHIHGDLNNPDSIIFGYGDELDEDYKDFLKQSNNECLRHIKSIKYLESGKYRNLLQFIESAPYQVYIMGHSCGNSDRTLLNTLFEHKNCVSIKPYYYQKDDGSDNYLEIAQNICRNFTDMKLMRDRVVNKMFCEPLSQFK
;
A
#
# COMPACT_ATOMS: atom_id res chain seq x y z
N GLN A 1 4.76 -5.33 0.50
CA GLN A 1 3.59 -4.99 1.32
C GLN A 1 3.36 -3.50 1.24
N GLN A 2 2.11 -3.07 1.18
CA GLN A 2 1.74 -1.65 1.25
C GLN A 2 0.93 -1.43 2.52
N LEU A 3 1.29 -0.40 3.25
CA LEU A 3 0.57 0.06 4.42
C LEU A 3 -0.25 1.29 4.03
N LEU A 4 -1.56 1.23 4.20
CA LEU A 4 -2.47 2.35 4.01
C LEU A 4 -2.89 2.86 5.38
N CYS A 5 -2.53 4.12 5.68
CA CYS A 5 -2.89 4.76 6.94
C CYS A 5 -3.95 5.83 6.68
N ARG A 6 -5.04 5.76 7.41
CA ARG A 6 -6.11 6.74 7.39
C ARG A 6 -5.95 7.70 8.58
N TYR A 7 -5.96 9.00 8.31
CA TYR A 7 -5.95 10.04 9.33
C TYR A 7 -7.35 10.62 9.48
N GLY A 8 -7.87 10.63 10.71
CA GLY A 8 -9.05 11.43 11.04
C GLY A 8 -8.67 12.90 11.17
N PHE A 9 -9.08 13.73 10.23
CA PHE A 9 -9.06 15.19 10.39
C PHE A 9 -10.41 15.58 10.97
N GLU A 10 -10.42 16.03 12.16
CA GLU A 10 -11.43 16.76 12.92
C GLU A 10 -11.82 16.12 14.25
N GLY A 11 -11.45 16.83 15.32
CA GLY A 11 -12.25 17.08 16.51
C GLY A 11 -12.80 15.88 17.28
N SER A 12 -12.32 14.68 17.09
CA SER A 12 -12.65 13.62 18.03
C SER A 12 -11.59 13.62 19.14
N ASP A 13 -11.98 14.00 20.34
CA ASP A 13 -11.25 13.84 21.61
C ASP A 13 -10.97 12.35 21.95
N ARG A 14 -10.57 11.56 20.95
CA ARG A 14 -10.09 10.20 21.17
C ARG A 14 -8.64 10.27 21.62
N HIS A 15 -8.47 10.58 22.88
CA HIS A 15 -7.24 10.31 23.60
C HIS A 15 -6.99 8.80 23.51
N PHE A 16 -6.00 8.38 22.73
CA PHE A 16 -5.41 7.08 22.95
C PHE A 16 -4.90 7.05 24.37
N MET A 17 -5.29 6.04 25.15
CA MET A 17 -4.79 5.87 26.49
C MET A 17 -3.28 5.77 26.40
N ALA A 18 -2.56 6.40 27.30
CA ALA A 18 -1.09 6.39 27.33
C ALA A 18 -0.50 4.96 27.26
N GLU A 19 -1.26 3.96 27.69
CA GLU A 19 -0.93 2.55 27.62
C GLU A 19 -0.94 2.00 26.17
N ASP A 20 -1.91 2.41 25.33
CA ASP A 20 -1.98 2.00 23.92
C ASP A 20 -0.82 2.60 23.15
N ILE A 21 -0.45 3.84 23.44
CA ILE A 21 0.71 4.52 22.84
C ILE A 21 2.01 3.83 23.26
N LYS A 22 2.14 3.40 24.53
CA LYS A 22 3.30 2.65 25.02
C LYS A 22 3.42 1.28 24.35
N GLN A 23 2.30 0.59 24.09
CA GLN A 23 2.30 -0.67 23.37
C GLN A 23 2.70 -0.49 21.89
N LEU A 24 2.15 0.51 21.20
CA LEU A 24 2.56 0.89 19.86
C LEU A 24 4.05 1.21 19.80
N ARG A 25 4.56 1.97 20.78
CA ARG A 25 5.98 2.34 20.88
C ARG A 25 6.89 1.11 21.02
N LYS A 26 6.54 0.13 21.89
CA LYS A 26 7.33 -1.10 22.05
C LYS A 26 7.43 -1.93 20.78
N GLN A 27 6.48 -1.75 19.86
CA GLN A 27 6.36 -2.52 18.64
C GLN A 27 7.06 -1.88 17.42
N PHE A 28 7.14 -0.54 17.37
CA PHE A 28 7.66 0.20 16.21
C PHE A 28 9.00 0.91 16.45
N VAL A 29 9.44 1.02 17.69
CA VAL A 29 10.68 1.75 18.04
C VAL A 29 11.51 0.90 18.98
N SER A 30 12.67 0.45 18.54
CA SER A 30 13.70 -0.07 19.47
C SER A 30 14.10 1.05 20.42
N SER A 31 13.73 0.90 21.65
CA SER A 31 14.19 1.52 22.91
C SER A 31 15.24 2.65 22.80
N SER A 32 14.94 3.80 22.31
CA SER A 32 15.66 5.01 22.63
C SER A 32 14.65 6.09 23.06
N GLU A 33 14.97 6.75 24.13
CA GLU A 33 14.21 7.78 24.82
C GLU A 33 13.51 8.76 23.87
N ILE A 34 12.20 8.54 23.66
CA ILE A 34 11.37 9.57 23.04
C ILE A 34 10.71 10.30 24.20
N ASP A 35 11.02 11.59 24.33
CA ASP A 35 10.41 12.47 25.30
C ASP A 35 8.87 12.45 25.19
N GLU A 36 8.17 12.43 26.32
CA GLU A 36 6.69 12.51 26.40
C GLU A 36 6.12 13.73 25.66
N ILE A 37 6.93 14.75 25.43
CA ILE A 37 6.59 15.98 24.72
C ILE A 37 6.26 15.70 23.24
N TYR A 38 6.94 14.75 22.59
CA TYR A 38 6.70 14.39 21.18
C TYR A 38 5.46 13.53 20.96
N LEU A 39 4.91 12.90 22.00
CA LEU A 39 3.71 12.06 21.86
C LEU A 39 2.43 12.87 21.60
N LYS A 40 2.41 14.14 21.97
CA LYS A 40 1.24 15.03 21.77
C LYS A 40 1.07 15.45 20.31
N ASP A 41 2.15 15.41 19.52
CA ASP A 41 2.15 15.82 18.12
C ASP A 41 2.08 14.62 17.15
N LEU A 42 2.05 13.39 17.67
CA LEU A 42 1.90 12.19 16.86
C LEU A 42 0.43 12.02 16.44
N ILE A 43 0.21 12.16 15.13
CA ILE A 43 -1.08 11.83 14.51
C ILE A 43 -1.14 10.30 14.39
N ILE A 44 -2.00 9.68 15.19
CA ILE A 44 -2.22 8.24 15.14
C ILE A 44 -3.33 7.97 14.12
N PRO A 45 -3.12 7.07 13.14
CA PRO A 45 -4.14 6.76 12.16
C PRO A 45 -5.34 6.06 12.84
N GLU A 46 -6.56 6.44 12.47
CA GLU A 46 -7.78 5.76 12.96
C GLU A 46 -7.88 4.33 12.44
N ASN A 47 -7.46 4.11 11.20
CA ASN A 47 -7.49 2.80 10.55
C ASN A 47 -6.23 2.59 9.72
N ILE A 48 -5.75 1.36 9.74
CA ILE A 48 -4.61 0.91 8.96
C ILE A 48 -5.07 -0.27 8.09
N MET A 49 -4.74 -0.24 6.80
CA MET A 49 -4.90 -1.41 5.94
C MET A 49 -3.54 -1.92 5.51
N LEU A 50 -3.24 -3.17 5.82
CA LEU A 50 -2.11 -3.90 5.28
C LEU A 50 -2.53 -4.51 3.94
N LEU A 51 -2.27 -3.80 2.84
CA LEU A 51 -2.55 -4.31 1.50
C LEU A 51 -1.40 -5.24 1.07
N SER A 52 -1.65 -6.54 1.12
CA SER A 52 -0.66 -7.58 0.80
C SER A 52 -0.81 -8.05 -0.63
N PHE A 53 0.30 -8.00 -1.38
CA PHE A 53 0.43 -8.58 -2.72
C PHE A 53 1.05 -9.98 -2.67
N ASN A 54 1.45 -10.42 -1.47
CA ASN A 54 1.98 -11.77 -1.24
C ASN A 54 0.85 -12.74 -0.95
N TYR A 55 1.04 -13.98 -1.35
CA TYR A 55 0.10 -15.08 -1.08
C TYR A 55 0.26 -15.69 0.31
N THR A 56 1.28 -15.26 1.08
CA THR A 56 1.57 -15.76 2.43
C THR A 56 0.95 -14.88 3.51
N GLU A 57 0.64 -15.46 4.67
CA GLU A 57 0.05 -14.78 5.84
C GLU A 57 1.02 -13.89 6.63
N VAL A 58 2.18 -13.55 6.06
CA VAL A 58 3.16 -12.72 6.77
C VAL A 58 2.56 -11.38 7.21
N ALA A 59 1.67 -10.81 6.40
CA ALA A 59 0.98 -9.56 6.73
C ALA A 59 0.09 -9.70 7.97
N ASP A 60 -0.56 -10.86 8.16
CA ASP A 60 -1.49 -11.08 9.28
C ASP A 60 -0.81 -11.09 10.63
N LYS A 61 0.50 -11.43 10.66
CA LYS A 61 1.31 -11.36 11.88
C LYS A 61 1.46 -9.94 12.44
N TYR A 62 1.17 -8.92 11.63
CA TYR A 62 1.17 -7.51 12.03
C TYR A 62 -0.24 -6.99 12.35
N GLY A 63 -1.27 -7.83 12.19
CA GLY A 63 -2.69 -7.50 12.45
C GLY A 63 -3.09 -7.46 13.93
N TYR A 64 -2.11 -7.51 14.87
CA TYR A 64 -2.38 -7.41 16.32
C TYR A 64 -2.79 -6.00 16.77
N LEU A 65 -2.65 -5.01 15.91
CA LEU A 65 -3.17 -3.67 16.15
C LEU A 65 -4.68 -3.67 15.92
N LYS A 66 -5.47 -3.33 16.91
CA LYS A 66 -6.95 -3.27 16.82
C LYS A 66 -7.47 -2.39 15.68
N VAL A 67 -6.67 -1.44 15.21
CA VAL A 67 -6.97 -0.52 14.11
C VAL A 67 -6.50 -1.01 12.75
N ALA A 68 -5.79 -2.16 12.70
CA ALA A 68 -5.24 -2.72 11.48
C ALA A 68 -6.13 -3.82 10.90
N SER A 69 -6.29 -3.80 9.59
CA SER A 69 -6.91 -4.87 8.81
C SER A 69 -5.96 -5.34 7.72
N THR A 70 -5.97 -6.62 7.39
CA THR A 70 -5.18 -7.17 6.29
C THR A 70 -6.09 -7.43 5.09
N ASN A 71 -5.62 -7.05 3.91
CA ASN A 71 -6.27 -7.35 2.64
C ASN A 71 -5.27 -8.03 1.70
N HIS A 72 -5.40 -9.34 1.52
CA HIS A 72 -4.63 -10.13 0.55
C HIS A 72 -5.27 -9.97 -0.82
N ILE A 73 -4.91 -8.91 -1.53
CA ILE A 73 -5.59 -8.50 -2.78
C ILE A 73 -5.53 -9.58 -3.88
N HIS A 74 -4.47 -10.38 -3.90
CA HIS A 74 -4.27 -11.46 -4.86
C HIS A 74 -4.62 -12.85 -4.31
N GLY A 75 -5.31 -12.93 -3.18
CA GLY A 75 -5.59 -14.21 -2.53
C GLY A 75 -4.49 -14.65 -1.57
N ASP A 76 -4.65 -15.84 -1.01
CA ASP A 76 -3.72 -16.43 -0.05
C ASP A 76 -3.64 -17.96 -0.20
N LEU A 77 -2.54 -18.53 0.31
CA LEU A 77 -2.25 -19.97 0.18
C LEU A 77 -3.17 -20.86 1.04
N ASN A 78 -3.86 -20.33 2.04
CA ASN A 78 -4.83 -21.11 2.83
C ASN A 78 -6.13 -21.32 2.07
N ASN A 79 -6.42 -20.43 1.11
CA ASN A 79 -7.52 -20.59 0.18
C ASN A 79 -6.99 -20.49 -1.27
N PRO A 80 -6.43 -21.59 -1.82
CA PRO A 80 -5.82 -21.59 -3.15
C PRO A 80 -6.75 -21.13 -4.26
N ASP A 81 -8.07 -21.37 -4.12
CA ASP A 81 -9.07 -20.93 -5.10
C ASP A 81 -9.24 -19.39 -5.14
N SER A 82 -8.76 -18.69 -4.10
CA SER A 82 -8.77 -17.23 -4.04
C SER A 82 -7.61 -16.59 -4.77
N ILE A 83 -6.62 -17.37 -5.23
CA ILE A 83 -5.38 -16.86 -5.81
C ILE A 83 -5.64 -16.28 -7.19
N ILE A 84 -5.20 -15.03 -7.38
CA ILE A 84 -5.31 -14.30 -8.63
C ILE A 84 -3.93 -14.18 -9.26
N PHE A 85 -3.73 -14.93 -10.34
CA PHE A 85 -2.58 -14.79 -11.22
C PHE A 85 -2.99 -14.02 -12.48
N GLY A 86 -2.05 -13.31 -13.07
CA GLY A 86 -2.25 -12.67 -14.36
C GLY A 86 -1.67 -11.28 -14.46
N TYR A 87 -2.06 -10.61 -15.52
CA TYR A 87 -1.65 -9.26 -15.88
C TYR A 87 -2.77 -8.27 -15.56
N GLY A 88 -2.44 -7.07 -15.10
CA GLY A 88 -3.41 -6.08 -14.68
C GLY A 88 -3.07 -4.67 -15.14
N ASP A 89 -2.71 -4.49 -16.42
CA ASP A 89 -2.47 -3.17 -17.01
C ASP A 89 -3.54 -2.82 -18.04
N GLU A 90 -4.64 -2.22 -17.58
CA GLU A 90 -5.71 -1.71 -18.44
C GLU A 90 -5.33 -0.42 -19.17
N LEU A 91 -4.21 0.19 -18.80
CA LEU A 91 -3.69 1.40 -19.45
C LEU A 91 -2.81 1.05 -20.66
N ASP A 92 -2.49 -0.23 -20.85
CA ASP A 92 -1.73 -0.72 -21.99
C ASP A 92 -2.58 -0.70 -23.28
N GLU A 93 -1.96 -0.34 -24.39
CA GLU A 93 -2.62 -0.38 -25.71
C GLU A 93 -2.98 -1.81 -26.14
N ASP A 94 -2.14 -2.81 -25.82
CA ASP A 94 -2.41 -4.22 -26.12
C ASP A 94 -3.69 -4.70 -25.40
N TYR A 95 -3.97 -4.21 -24.19
CA TYR A 95 -5.21 -4.52 -23.49
C TYR A 95 -6.45 -4.04 -24.27
N LYS A 96 -6.40 -2.85 -24.85
CA LYS A 96 -7.48 -2.32 -25.68
C LYS A 96 -7.73 -3.17 -26.92
N ASP A 97 -6.68 -3.75 -27.47
CA ASP A 97 -6.80 -4.64 -28.62
C ASP A 97 -7.37 -6.01 -28.23
N PHE A 98 -7.05 -6.52 -27.04
CA PHE A 98 -7.71 -7.72 -26.49
C PHE A 98 -9.21 -7.51 -26.27
N LEU A 99 -9.63 -6.34 -25.78
CA LEU A 99 -11.05 -6.03 -25.61
C LEU A 99 -11.83 -6.00 -26.94
N LYS A 100 -11.19 -5.61 -28.04
CA LYS A 100 -11.82 -5.60 -29.37
C LYS A 100 -12.02 -7.01 -29.93
N GLN A 101 -11.23 -7.98 -29.47
CA GLN A 101 -11.35 -9.37 -29.87
C GLN A 101 -12.51 -10.01 -29.10
N SER A 102 -13.49 -10.59 -29.82
CA SER A 102 -14.60 -11.31 -29.20
C SER A 102 -14.16 -12.70 -28.69
N ASN A 103 -12.99 -12.79 -28.07
CA ASN A 103 -12.41 -14.01 -27.54
C ASN A 103 -12.18 -13.88 -26.03
N ASN A 104 -13.07 -14.49 -25.25
CA ASN A 104 -13.00 -14.44 -23.77
C ASN A 104 -11.76 -15.13 -23.19
N GLU A 105 -11.10 -16.04 -23.93
CA GLU A 105 -9.85 -16.66 -23.46
C GLU A 105 -8.73 -15.64 -23.30
N CYS A 106 -8.68 -14.60 -24.12
CA CYS A 106 -7.71 -13.51 -23.98
C CYS A 106 -7.89 -12.70 -22.68
N LEU A 107 -9.12 -12.67 -22.15
CA LEU A 107 -9.46 -11.92 -20.96
C LEU A 107 -9.43 -12.76 -19.66
N ARG A 108 -9.26 -14.07 -19.79
CA ARG A 108 -9.36 -15.03 -18.68
C ARG A 108 -8.39 -14.77 -17.53
N HIS A 109 -7.19 -14.26 -17.85
CA HIS A 109 -6.12 -14.01 -16.89
C HIS A 109 -5.88 -12.53 -16.62
N ILE A 110 -6.84 -11.68 -16.94
CA ILE A 110 -6.79 -10.25 -16.60
C ILE A 110 -7.17 -10.07 -15.12
N LYS A 111 -6.25 -9.51 -14.33
CA LYS A 111 -6.44 -9.35 -12.87
C LYS A 111 -7.64 -8.49 -12.52
N SER A 112 -7.90 -7.42 -13.25
CA SER A 112 -9.04 -6.53 -12.97
C SER A 112 -10.39 -7.23 -13.12
N ILE A 113 -10.50 -8.17 -14.06
CA ILE A 113 -11.70 -9.00 -14.20
C ILE A 113 -11.79 -9.98 -13.00
N LYS A 114 -10.66 -10.57 -12.62
CA LYS A 114 -10.58 -11.50 -11.48
C LYS A 114 -10.91 -10.84 -10.13
N TYR A 115 -10.66 -9.54 -9.99
CA TYR A 115 -11.08 -8.80 -8.79
C TYR A 115 -12.59 -8.79 -8.57
N LEU A 116 -13.39 -9.05 -9.61
CA LEU A 116 -14.85 -9.17 -9.49
C LEU A 116 -15.29 -10.48 -8.83
N GLU A 117 -14.43 -11.49 -8.78
CA GLU A 117 -14.71 -12.80 -8.17
C GLU A 117 -14.59 -12.78 -6.64
N SER A 118 -14.05 -11.68 -6.05
CA SER A 118 -13.88 -11.55 -4.60
C SER A 118 -14.28 -10.17 -4.10
N GLY A 119 -14.55 -10.06 -2.79
CA GLY A 119 -14.82 -8.78 -2.13
C GLY A 119 -13.56 -7.93 -1.84
N LYS A 120 -12.34 -8.47 -2.09
CA LYS A 120 -11.08 -7.87 -1.64
C LYS A 120 -10.82 -6.50 -2.27
N TYR A 121 -11.05 -6.37 -3.58
CA TYR A 121 -10.93 -5.08 -4.27
C TYR A 121 -11.97 -4.07 -3.80
N ARG A 122 -13.20 -4.49 -3.56
CA ARG A 122 -14.25 -3.63 -3.02
C ARG A 122 -13.93 -3.13 -1.61
N ASN A 123 -13.35 -3.98 -0.76
CA ASN A 123 -12.89 -3.58 0.57
C ASN A 123 -11.78 -2.50 0.48
N LEU A 124 -10.87 -2.63 -0.49
CA LEU A 124 -9.88 -1.59 -0.77
C LEU A 124 -10.55 -0.28 -1.17
N LEU A 125 -11.50 -0.30 -2.11
CA LEU A 125 -12.22 0.90 -2.53
C LEU A 125 -12.95 1.57 -1.36
N GLN A 126 -13.65 0.80 -0.53
CA GLN A 126 -14.31 1.33 0.67
C GLN A 126 -13.32 2.02 1.62
N PHE A 127 -12.14 1.45 1.79
CA PHE A 127 -11.10 2.04 2.63
C PHE A 127 -10.62 3.37 2.06
N ILE A 128 -10.24 3.43 0.79
CA ILE A 128 -9.67 4.64 0.16
C ILE A 128 -10.72 5.74 -0.06
N GLU A 129 -11.99 5.39 -0.23
CA GLU A 129 -13.08 6.37 -0.37
C GLU A 129 -13.47 7.01 0.96
N SER A 130 -13.24 6.32 2.07
CA SER A 130 -13.79 6.70 3.37
C SER A 130 -13.16 7.95 3.99
N ALA A 131 -11.87 8.25 3.73
CA ALA A 131 -11.16 9.44 4.22
C ALA A 131 -9.81 9.64 3.48
N PRO A 132 -9.15 10.81 3.65
CA PRO A 132 -7.76 10.99 3.22
C PRO A 132 -6.83 9.92 3.80
N TYR A 133 -5.88 9.44 2.99
CA TYR A 133 -4.94 8.40 3.37
C TYR A 133 -3.54 8.64 2.81
N GLN A 134 -2.57 8.03 3.45
CA GLN A 134 -1.19 7.93 2.99
C GLN A 134 -0.85 6.50 2.61
N VAL A 135 0.01 6.34 1.62
CA VAL A 135 0.53 5.05 1.17
C VAL A 135 1.98 4.90 1.61
N TYR A 136 2.29 3.80 2.28
CA TYR A 136 3.66 3.40 2.62
C TYR A 136 4.00 2.14 1.85
N ILE A 137 4.96 2.21 0.92
CA ILE A 137 5.36 1.08 0.08
C ILE A 137 6.54 0.36 0.74
N MET A 138 6.32 -0.89 1.16
CA MET A 138 7.30 -1.70 1.86
C MET A 138 7.57 -2.99 1.09
N GLY A 139 8.69 -3.05 0.35
CA GLY A 139 9.12 -4.24 -0.38
C GLY A 139 8.31 -4.60 -1.64
N HIS A 140 7.41 -3.73 -2.10
CA HIS A 140 6.69 -3.90 -3.35
C HIS A 140 7.40 -3.18 -4.50
N SER A 141 7.54 -3.85 -5.65
CA SER A 141 8.27 -3.30 -6.81
C SER A 141 7.49 -2.23 -7.59
N CYS A 142 6.18 -2.14 -7.40
CA CYS A 142 5.27 -1.28 -8.18
C CYS A 142 5.34 -1.54 -9.71
N GLY A 143 5.52 -2.82 -10.09
CA GLY A 143 5.59 -3.23 -11.48
C GLY A 143 4.25 -3.13 -12.22
N ASN A 144 4.32 -3.16 -13.55
CA ASN A 144 3.17 -2.98 -14.44
C ASN A 144 2.07 -4.05 -14.27
N SER A 145 2.40 -5.23 -13.74
CA SER A 145 1.39 -6.29 -13.52
C SER A 145 0.26 -5.90 -12.57
N ASP A 146 0.46 -4.82 -11.80
CA ASP A 146 -0.50 -4.31 -10.83
C ASP A 146 -0.91 -2.86 -11.12
N ARG A 147 -0.58 -2.38 -12.34
CA ARG A 147 -0.70 -0.96 -12.73
C ARG A 147 -2.11 -0.42 -12.55
N THR A 148 -3.14 -1.14 -12.96
CA THR A 148 -4.54 -0.71 -12.82
C THR A 148 -4.91 -0.46 -11.37
N LEU A 149 -4.55 -1.37 -10.47
CA LEU A 149 -4.81 -1.24 -9.04
C LEU A 149 -3.98 -0.12 -8.43
N LEU A 150 -2.70 -0.05 -8.76
CA LEU A 150 -1.79 0.98 -8.24
C LEU A 150 -2.18 2.38 -8.73
N ASN A 151 -2.60 2.52 -9.98
CA ASN A 151 -3.14 3.77 -10.51
C ASN A 151 -4.37 4.22 -9.72
N THR A 152 -5.34 3.31 -9.51
CA THR A 152 -6.53 3.60 -8.69
C THR A 152 -6.14 4.07 -7.29
N LEU A 153 -5.16 3.43 -6.67
CA LEU A 153 -4.69 3.76 -5.32
C LEU A 153 -3.93 5.10 -5.29
N PHE A 154 -3.07 5.35 -6.27
CA PHE A 154 -2.17 6.50 -6.27
C PHE A 154 -2.83 7.79 -6.76
N GLU A 155 -3.75 7.70 -7.71
CA GLU A 155 -4.45 8.87 -8.28
C GLU A 155 -5.78 9.16 -7.60
N HIS A 156 -6.24 8.34 -6.65
CA HIS A 156 -7.49 8.59 -5.93
C HIS A 156 -7.47 9.96 -5.23
N LYS A 157 -8.61 10.67 -5.25
CA LYS A 157 -8.74 12.02 -4.69
C LYS A 157 -8.32 12.13 -3.21
N ASN A 158 -8.49 11.07 -2.45
CA ASN A 158 -8.14 11.01 -1.03
C ASN A 158 -6.68 10.57 -0.77
N CYS A 159 -5.89 10.23 -1.79
CA CYS A 159 -4.48 9.92 -1.61
C CYS A 159 -3.69 11.21 -1.39
N VAL A 160 -3.13 11.38 -0.20
CA VAL A 160 -2.39 12.59 0.19
C VAL A 160 -0.90 12.44 -0.11
N SER A 161 -0.31 11.28 0.18
CA SER A 161 1.13 11.06 -0.05
C SER A 161 1.45 9.59 -0.25
N ILE A 162 2.58 9.34 -0.92
CA ILE A 162 3.11 8.01 -1.21
C ILE A 162 4.57 8.00 -0.81
N LYS A 163 4.90 7.28 0.29
CA LYS A 163 6.25 7.16 0.82
C LYS A 163 6.81 5.77 0.49
N PRO A 164 7.77 5.65 -0.45
CA PRO A 164 8.46 4.38 -0.67
C PRO A 164 9.58 4.18 0.37
N TYR A 165 9.65 2.97 0.92
CA TYR A 165 10.83 2.46 1.60
C TYR A 165 11.68 1.70 0.59
N TYR A 166 12.99 1.91 0.63
CA TYR A 166 13.92 1.36 -0.35
C TYR A 166 14.87 0.34 0.28
N TYR A 167 15.46 -0.49 -0.54
CA TYR A 167 16.53 -1.40 -0.13
C TYR A 167 17.87 -0.69 -0.26
N GLN A 168 18.67 -0.69 0.80
CA GLN A 168 20.04 -0.21 0.80
C GLN A 168 21.00 -1.38 0.85
N LYS A 169 21.94 -1.41 -0.09
CA LYS A 169 22.98 -2.43 -0.16
C LYS A 169 24.16 -2.09 0.76
N ASP A 170 25.00 -3.10 1.03
CA ASP A 170 26.20 -2.93 1.87
C ASP A 170 27.22 -1.96 1.26
N ASP A 171 27.24 -1.77 -0.06
CA ASP A 171 28.11 -0.80 -0.77
C ASP A 171 27.59 0.64 -0.71
N GLY A 172 26.48 0.89 -0.02
CA GLY A 172 25.81 2.18 0.12
C GLY A 172 24.90 2.56 -1.05
N SER A 173 24.84 1.76 -2.13
CA SER A 173 23.88 1.97 -3.19
C SER A 173 22.48 1.54 -2.74
N ASP A 174 21.44 2.06 -3.40
CA ASP A 174 20.05 1.74 -3.09
C ASP A 174 19.18 1.66 -4.36
N ASN A 175 17.98 1.14 -4.20
CA ASN A 175 17.03 0.99 -5.30
C ASN A 175 15.89 2.04 -5.29
N TYR A 176 16.06 3.17 -4.58
CA TYR A 176 15.01 4.21 -4.51
C TYR A 176 14.63 4.71 -5.90
N LEU A 177 15.61 4.98 -6.76
CA LEU A 177 15.34 5.49 -8.11
C LEU A 177 14.55 4.49 -8.95
N GLU A 178 14.85 3.20 -8.85
CA GLU A 178 14.12 2.13 -9.53
C GLU A 178 12.65 2.10 -9.07
N ILE A 179 12.42 2.14 -7.76
CA ILE A 179 11.05 2.17 -7.20
C ILE A 179 10.32 3.43 -7.67
N ALA A 180 10.97 4.60 -7.63
CA ALA A 180 10.38 5.86 -8.09
C ALA A 180 10.01 5.82 -9.58
N GLN A 181 10.84 5.22 -10.42
CA GLN A 181 10.55 5.01 -11.85
C GLN A 181 9.34 4.07 -12.05
N ASN A 182 9.26 3.00 -11.27
CA ASN A 182 8.12 2.09 -11.32
C ASN A 182 6.83 2.79 -10.83
N ILE A 183 6.89 3.54 -9.75
CA ILE A 183 5.76 4.36 -9.28
C ILE A 183 5.31 5.31 -10.39
N CYS A 184 6.25 5.99 -11.05
CA CYS A 184 5.96 6.92 -12.15
C CYS A 184 5.14 6.26 -13.28
N ARG A 185 5.44 5.00 -13.64
CA ARG A 185 4.69 4.27 -14.68
C ARG A 185 3.24 3.96 -14.30
N ASN A 186 2.91 4.00 -13.02
CA ASN A 186 1.56 3.78 -12.50
C ASN A 186 0.71 5.06 -12.50
N PHE A 187 1.26 6.21 -12.86
CA PHE A 187 0.53 7.46 -12.97
C PHE A 187 0.17 7.78 -14.42
N THR A 188 -0.99 8.39 -14.60
CA THR A 188 -1.42 9.06 -15.85
C THR A 188 -1.23 10.58 -15.72
N ASP A 189 -1.37 11.13 -14.51
CA ASP A 189 -1.10 12.54 -14.22
C ASP A 189 0.25 12.72 -13.51
N MET A 190 1.23 13.25 -14.26
CA MET A 190 2.58 13.51 -13.74
C MET A 190 2.64 14.68 -12.73
N LYS A 191 1.61 15.53 -12.65
CA LYS A 191 1.54 16.56 -11.62
C LYS A 191 1.19 15.93 -10.28
N LEU A 192 0.18 15.05 -10.26
CA LEU A 192 -0.18 14.28 -9.07
C LEU A 192 1.00 13.43 -8.58
N MET A 193 1.75 12.81 -9.49
CA MET A 193 2.93 12.04 -9.12
C MET A 193 3.94 12.88 -8.34
N ARG A 194 4.30 14.06 -8.86
CA ARG A 194 5.27 14.95 -8.20
C ARG A 194 4.77 15.55 -6.90
N ASP A 195 3.46 15.75 -6.79
CA ASP A 195 2.80 16.26 -5.59
C ASP A 195 2.77 15.20 -4.46
N ARG A 196 2.47 13.96 -4.81
CA ARG A 196 2.18 12.90 -3.83
C ARG A 196 3.38 12.05 -3.43
N VAL A 197 4.34 11.84 -4.35
CA VAL A 197 5.49 10.97 -4.06
C VAL A 197 6.50 11.70 -3.19
N VAL A 198 6.78 11.14 -2.03
CA VAL A 198 7.71 11.70 -1.04
C VAL A 198 9.13 11.67 -1.58
N ASN A 199 9.83 12.82 -1.48
CA ASN A 199 11.20 12.94 -1.93
C ASN A 199 12.15 12.02 -1.15
N LYS A 200 13.21 11.54 -1.80
CA LYS A 200 14.18 10.60 -1.21
C LYS A 200 14.72 11.05 0.15
N MET A 201 14.96 12.35 0.31
CA MET A 201 15.51 12.91 1.56
C MET A 201 14.60 12.70 2.79
N PHE A 202 13.31 12.40 2.57
CA PHE A 202 12.33 12.08 3.61
C PHE A 202 11.92 10.60 3.61
N CYS A 203 12.57 9.78 2.77
CA CYS A 203 12.40 8.35 2.73
C CYS A 203 13.54 7.65 3.48
N GLU A 204 13.26 6.43 3.93
CA GLU A 204 14.19 5.65 4.73
C GLU A 204 14.41 4.27 4.10
N PRO A 205 15.57 3.64 4.32
CA PRO A 205 15.74 2.26 3.95
C PRO A 205 14.79 1.37 4.77
N LEU A 206 14.22 0.36 4.12
CA LEU A 206 13.47 -0.68 4.83
C LEU A 206 14.43 -1.41 5.76
N SER A 207 14.09 -1.46 7.05
CA SER A 207 14.90 -2.15 8.06
C SER A 207 15.12 -3.60 7.65
N GLN A 208 16.38 -4.01 7.56
CA GLN A 208 16.75 -5.39 7.32
C GLN A 208 17.13 -6.00 8.67
N PHE A 209 16.35 -6.97 9.10
CA PHE A 209 16.79 -7.81 10.21
C PHE A 209 17.93 -8.71 9.68
N LYS A 210 19.12 -8.50 10.20
CA LYS A 210 20.26 -9.41 10.02
C LYS A 210 20.10 -10.61 10.93
#